data_7fceda523c7d122f829e72fe749785e5
#
_entry.id   7fceda523c7d122f829e72fe749785e5
#
_cell.length_a   1.000
_cell.length_b   1.000
_cell.length_c   1.000
_cell.angle_alpha   90.00
_cell.angle_beta   90.00
_cell.angle_gamma   90.00
#
_symmetry.space_group_name_H-M   'P 1'
#
loop_
_entity.id
_entity.type
_entity.pdbx_description
1 polymer ?
#
loop_
_entity_poly.entity_id
_entity_poly.type
_entity_poly.pdbx_seq_one_letter_code
_entity_poly.pdbx_strand_id
1 'polypeptide(L)'
;NLTTLRNRVNELGVSEPVVQREGAKRISVQLPGIQDTAEAKKIIGKTANLEFRLEANNRTLRSRKEPFDFRGVSVDLEKNIIISGDKVADANVGYDESGFPQVNITLDGEGGAKMHRSTRNNVGRKMAVLFIERKSAAKEVVLPDGTLDLIIEPVITKRVISLATIQSALPNRFRITGLDSPNEASELALLLRAGALAAPMEFVEESTVGPSLGAENIRLGIQSLILGLFLVLIFMVVYYKIFGLFANIAVIFNLILITAIMSILSATPVSYTHLEPTRLDD
;
A
#
# COMPACT_ATOMS: atom_id res chain seq x y z
N ASN A 1 3.53 10.64 3.18
CA ASN A 1 3.37 9.19 3.42
C ASN A 1 1.91 8.73 3.53
N LEU A 2 1.01 9.46 4.23
CA LEU A 2 -0.38 9.01 4.44
C LEU A 2 -1.15 8.79 3.12
N THR A 3 -1.03 9.71 2.18
CA THR A 3 -1.65 9.58 0.84
C THR A 3 -1.08 8.39 0.07
N THR A 4 0.25 8.25 0.09
CA THR A 4 0.93 7.12 -0.57
C THR A 4 0.53 5.79 0.05
N LEU A 5 0.42 5.71 1.38
CA LEU A 5 -0.06 4.51 2.07
C LEU A 5 -1.48 4.16 1.68
N ARG A 6 -2.37 5.15 1.65
CA ARG A 6 -3.77 4.93 1.24
C ARG A 6 -3.84 4.40 -0.20
N ASN A 7 -3.06 4.98 -1.11
CA ASN A 7 -2.99 4.48 -2.48
C ASN A 7 -2.51 3.03 -2.54
N ARG A 8 -1.44 2.68 -1.81
CA ARG A 8 -0.91 1.31 -1.76
C ARG A 8 -1.91 0.30 -1.22
N VAL A 9 -2.62 0.68 -0.17
CA VAL A 9 -3.64 -0.18 0.44
C VAL A 9 -4.83 -0.37 -0.50
N ASN A 10 -5.25 0.67 -1.21
CA ASN A 10 -6.29 0.56 -2.23
C ASN A 10 -5.88 -0.36 -3.38
N GLU A 11 -4.61 -0.28 -3.80
CA GLU A 11 -4.05 -1.15 -4.85
C GLU A 11 -3.96 -2.63 -4.44
N LEU A 12 -3.88 -2.92 -3.13
CA LEU A 12 -3.96 -4.29 -2.59
C LEU A 12 -5.36 -4.90 -2.73
N GLY A 13 -6.36 -4.12 -3.15
CA GLY A 13 -7.73 -4.59 -3.31
C GLY A 13 -8.46 -4.85 -1.98
N VAL A 14 -8.00 -4.26 -0.89
CA VAL A 14 -8.65 -4.36 0.42
C VAL A 14 -9.96 -3.60 0.42
N SER A 15 -11.03 -4.26 0.85
CA SER A 15 -12.32 -3.60 1.03
C SER A 15 -12.30 -2.72 2.28
N GLU A 16 -12.64 -1.44 2.11
CA GLU A 16 -12.77 -0.46 3.20
C GLU A 16 -11.55 -0.37 4.15
N PRO A 17 -10.33 -0.12 3.63
CA PRO A 17 -9.17 0.03 4.47
C PRO A 17 -9.22 1.33 5.27
N VAL A 18 -8.78 1.29 6.52
CA VAL A 18 -8.65 2.49 7.33
C VAL A 18 -7.18 2.90 7.40
N VAL A 19 -6.87 4.10 6.90
CA VAL A 19 -5.54 4.70 6.98
C VAL A 19 -5.66 6.07 7.63
N GLN A 20 -5.18 6.19 8.86
CA GLN A 20 -5.32 7.40 9.65
C GLN A 20 -4.03 7.75 10.39
N ARG A 21 -3.84 9.04 10.66
CA ARG A 21 -2.73 9.50 11.46
C ARG A 21 -3.04 9.29 12.94
N GLU A 22 -2.10 8.74 13.67
CA GLU A 22 -2.16 8.53 15.10
C GLU A 22 -1.04 9.34 15.79
N GLY A 23 -1.44 10.43 16.42
CA GLY A 23 -0.49 11.37 17.01
C GLY A 23 0.43 12.06 15.98
N ALA A 24 1.62 12.46 16.43
CA ALA A 24 2.56 13.23 15.61
C ALA A 24 3.42 12.37 14.68
N LYS A 25 3.71 11.11 15.06
CA LYS A 25 4.75 10.28 14.43
C LYS A 25 4.25 8.92 13.93
N ARG A 26 2.99 8.54 14.18
CA ARG A 26 2.45 7.23 13.83
C ARG A 26 1.35 7.34 12.78
N ILE A 27 1.19 6.28 12.01
CA ILE A 27 0.09 6.06 11.08
C ILE A 27 -0.48 4.68 11.40
N SER A 28 -1.76 4.62 11.70
CA SER A 28 -2.50 3.37 11.87
C SER A 28 -3.06 2.94 10.52
N VAL A 29 -2.86 1.67 10.18
CA VAL A 29 -3.36 1.05 8.94
C VAL A 29 -4.11 -0.21 9.32
N GLN A 30 -5.40 -0.27 9.01
CA GLN A 30 -6.23 -1.44 9.24
C GLN A 30 -6.64 -2.03 7.90
N LEU A 31 -6.42 -3.33 7.75
CA LEU A 31 -6.60 -4.07 6.50
C LEU A 31 -7.57 -5.23 6.72
N PRO A 32 -8.88 -4.97 6.67
CA PRO A 32 -9.85 -6.04 6.86
C PRO A 32 -9.78 -7.05 5.69
N GLY A 33 -9.89 -8.33 6.02
CA GLY A 33 -9.97 -9.41 5.03
C GLY A 33 -8.65 -9.84 4.39
N ILE A 34 -7.51 -9.28 4.77
CA ILE A 34 -6.20 -9.73 4.29
C ILE A 34 -5.86 -11.08 4.91
N GLN A 35 -5.53 -12.04 4.05
CA GLN A 35 -5.09 -13.37 4.47
C GLN A 35 -3.57 -13.45 4.60
N ASP A 36 -2.83 -12.82 3.69
CA ASP A 36 -1.36 -12.75 3.72
C ASP A 36 -0.88 -11.40 4.26
N THR A 37 -0.63 -11.36 5.57
CA THR A 37 -0.11 -10.18 6.26
C THR A 37 1.35 -9.89 5.88
N ALA A 38 2.14 -10.91 5.49
CA ALA A 38 3.54 -10.74 5.13
C ALA A 38 3.68 -10.03 3.78
N GLU A 39 2.85 -10.40 2.79
CA GLU A 39 2.80 -9.72 1.51
C GLU A 39 2.31 -8.27 1.65
N ALA A 40 1.25 -8.05 2.42
CA ALA A 40 0.75 -6.71 2.70
C ALA A 40 1.82 -5.82 3.34
N LYS A 41 2.54 -6.30 4.34
CA LYS A 41 3.67 -5.60 4.96
C LYS A 41 4.78 -5.26 3.97
N LYS A 42 5.15 -6.23 3.13
CA LYS A 42 6.18 -6.04 2.12
C LYS A 42 5.81 -4.91 1.17
N ILE A 43 4.56 -4.83 0.72
CA ILE A 43 4.08 -3.80 -0.21
C ILE A 43 3.97 -2.44 0.48
N ILE A 44 3.38 -2.38 1.68
CA ILE A 44 3.19 -1.15 2.44
C ILE A 44 4.52 -0.55 2.88
N GLY A 45 5.44 -1.38 3.37
CA GLY A 45 6.73 -0.94 3.94
C GLY A 45 7.81 -0.61 2.91
N LYS A 46 7.68 -1.08 1.66
CA LYS A 46 8.69 -0.81 0.64
C LYS A 46 8.82 0.68 0.35
N THR A 47 10.02 1.20 0.58
CA THR A 47 10.39 2.54 0.19
C THR A 47 11.20 2.44 -1.09
N ALA A 48 10.51 2.33 -2.20
CA ALA A 48 11.15 2.24 -3.51
C ALA A 48 10.84 3.49 -4.34
N ASN A 49 11.83 3.92 -5.08
CA ASN A 49 11.71 5.01 -6.06
C ASN A 49 12.38 4.57 -7.36
N LEU A 50 11.93 5.15 -8.46
CA LEU A 50 12.59 5.00 -9.76
C LEU A 50 13.24 6.30 -10.18
N GLU A 51 14.39 6.17 -10.82
CA GLU A 51 15.06 7.26 -11.50
C GLU A 51 15.42 6.85 -12.92
N PHE A 52 15.16 7.75 -13.85
CA PHE A 52 15.57 7.60 -15.23
C PHE A 52 16.84 8.42 -15.44
N ARG A 53 17.93 7.74 -15.82
CA ARG A 53 19.25 8.34 -16.01
C ARG A 53 19.86 7.93 -17.34
N LEU A 54 20.71 8.77 -17.93
CA LEU A 54 21.47 8.41 -19.12
C LEU A 54 22.71 7.60 -18.75
N GLU A 55 23.09 6.66 -19.64
CA GLU A 55 24.41 6.07 -19.59
C GLU A 55 25.47 7.15 -19.84
N ALA A 56 26.48 7.19 -18.99
CA ALA A 56 27.56 8.15 -19.10
C ALA A 56 28.41 7.86 -20.36
N ASN A 57 28.78 8.90 -21.05
CA ASN A 57 29.67 8.80 -22.21
C ASN A 57 31.10 9.22 -21.85
N ASN A 58 32.02 9.12 -22.82
CA ASN A 58 33.42 9.49 -22.61
C ASN A 58 33.64 10.97 -22.32
N ARG A 59 32.68 11.83 -22.63
CA ARG A 59 32.71 13.28 -22.36
C ARG A 59 32.16 13.62 -20.98
N THR A 60 31.50 12.69 -20.30
CA THR A 60 30.94 12.91 -18.97
C THR A 60 32.09 12.92 -17.95
N LEU A 61 32.19 13.98 -17.16
CA LEU A 61 33.20 14.12 -16.10
C LEU A 61 33.07 12.96 -15.08
N ARG A 62 34.19 12.45 -14.59
CA ARG A 62 34.24 11.34 -13.62
C ARG A 62 33.45 11.65 -12.35
N SER A 63 33.43 12.88 -11.89
CA SER A 63 32.64 13.33 -10.73
C SER A 63 31.12 13.29 -10.93
N ARG A 64 30.67 13.26 -12.20
CA ARG A 64 29.25 13.18 -12.58
C ARG A 64 28.80 11.79 -12.98
N LYS A 65 29.66 10.77 -12.83
CA LYS A 65 29.37 9.37 -13.09
C LYS A 65 29.16 8.63 -11.77
N GLU A 66 28.32 7.60 -11.82
CA GLU A 66 28.08 6.66 -10.72
C GLU A 66 28.08 5.26 -11.34
N PRO A 67 28.95 4.34 -10.90
CA PRO A 67 29.03 2.98 -11.46
C PRO A 67 27.92 2.11 -10.87
N PHE A 68 27.34 1.26 -11.70
CA PHE A 68 26.34 0.26 -11.34
C PHE A 68 26.65 -1.07 -12.01
N ASP A 69 26.22 -2.16 -11.40
CA ASP A 69 26.18 -3.46 -12.05
C ASP A 69 24.84 -3.64 -12.80
N PHE A 70 24.91 -4.09 -14.03
CA PHE A 70 23.76 -4.53 -14.82
C PHE A 70 24.08 -5.85 -15.49
N ARG A 71 23.51 -6.95 -14.98
CA ARG A 71 23.71 -8.31 -15.50
C ARG A 71 25.18 -8.73 -15.59
N GLY A 72 25.96 -8.39 -14.56
CA GLY A 72 27.40 -8.72 -14.48
C GLY A 72 28.32 -7.80 -15.31
N VAL A 73 27.78 -6.73 -15.89
CA VAL A 73 28.55 -5.72 -16.62
C VAL A 73 28.46 -4.39 -15.85
N SER A 74 29.63 -3.79 -15.60
CA SER A 74 29.70 -2.46 -14.98
C SER A 74 29.28 -1.39 -15.97
N VAL A 75 28.26 -0.60 -15.60
CA VAL A 75 27.70 0.49 -16.40
C VAL A 75 27.78 1.78 -15.61
N ASP A 76 28.40 2.81 -16.20
CA ASP A 76 28.44 4.14 -15.62
C ASP A 76 27.17 4.91 -15.99
N LEU A 77 26.41 5.39 -15.02
CA LEU A 77 25.27 6.27 -15.23
C LEU A 77 25.60 7.72 -14.87
N GLU A 78 24.99 8.65 -15.58
CA GLU A 78 25.05 10.06 -15.20
C GLU A 78 24.29 10.28 -13.87
N LYS A 79 24.86 11.08 -12.98
CA LYS A 79 24.18 11.46 -11.72
C LYS A 79 22.93 12.34 -11.96
N ASN A 80 22.84 12.94 -13.15
CA ASN A 80 21.70 13.77 -13.52
C ASN A 80 20.47 12.91 -13.77
N ILE A 81 19.39 13.19 -13.02
CA ILE A 81 18.12 12.49 -13.12
C ILE A 81 17.27 13.17 -14.20
N ILE A 82 16.84 12.41 -15.20
CA ILE A 82 15.91 12.90 -16.24
C ILE A 82 14.56 13.13 -15.60
N ILE A 83 13.98 12.08 -15.05
CA ILE A 83 12.73 12.12 -14.25
C ILE A 83 12.83 11.09 -13.11
N SER A 84 12.03 11.28 -12.09
CA SER A 84 11.85 10.34 -10.97
C SER A 84 10.43 9.78 -10.97
N GLY A 85 10.19 8.75 -10.18
CA GLY A 85 8.93 8.01 -10.12
C GLY A 85 7.73 8.84 -9.65
N ASP A 86 7.95 10.00 -9.04
CA ASP A 86 6.89 10.95 -8.68
C ASP A 86 6.16 11.56 -9.88
N LYS A 87 6.77 11.50 -11.07
CA LYS A 87 6.18 11.96 -12.33
C LYS A 87 5.41 10.87 -13.08
N VAL A 88 5.28 9.69 -12.50
CA VAL A 88 4.47 8.61 -13.04
C VAL A 88 3.02 8.82 -12.62
N ALA A 89 2.14 8.99 -13.59
CA ALA A 89 0.71 9.13 -13.37
C ALA A 89 0.01 7.77 -13.30
N ASP A 90 0.51 6.78 -14.09
CA ASP A 90 -0.05 5.43 -14.11
C ASP A 90 1.02 4.41 -14.55
N ALA A 91 0.90 3.18 -14.06
CA ALA A 91 1.78 2.08 -14.42
C ALA A 91 1.00 0.75 -14.41
N ASN A 92 1.04 0.02 -15.52
CA ASN A 92 0.29 -1.22 -15.70
C ASN A 92 1.19 -2.33 -16.23
N VAL A 93 1.00 -3.53 -15.70
CA VAL A 93 1.64 -4.73 -16.24
C VAL A 93 1.09 -5.05 -17.61
N GLY A 94 1.95 -5.45 -18.51
CA GLY A 94 1.62 -5.98 -19.82
C GLY A 94 2.59 -7.07 -20.22
N TYR A 95 2.39 -7.62 -21.39
CA TYR A 95 3.29 -8.60 -22.00
C TYR A 95 3.68 -8.09 -23.39
N ASP A 96 4.90 -8.35 -23.79
CA ASP A 96 5.33 -8.07 -25.14
C ASP A 96 4.84 -9.15 -26.13
N GLU A 97 5.16 -9.00 -27.42
CA GLU A 97 4.76 -9.93 -28.47
C GLU A 97 5.35 -11.34 -28.27
N SER A 98 6.40 -11.46 -27.51
CA SER A 98 7.08 -12.72 -27.16
C SER A 98 6.60 -13.30 -25.83
N GLY A 99 5.64 -12.66 -25.14
CA GLY A 99 5.11 -13.10 -23.86
C GLY A 99 5.94 -12.71 -22.64
N PHE A 100 7.00 -11.89 -22.81
CA PHE A 100 7.79 -11.42 -21.67
C PHE A 100 7.07 -10.28 -20.91
N PRO A 101 7.21 -10.25 -19.59
CA PRO A 101 6.58 -9.23 -18.78
C PRO A 101 7.19 -7.84 -19.06
N GLN A 102 6.31 -6.85 -19.12
CA GLN A 102 6.69 -5.44 -19.26
C GLN A 102 5.82 -4.57 -18.37
N VAL A 103 6.27 -3.34 -18.08
CA VAL A 103 5.47 -2.34 -17.39
C VAL A 103 5.22 -1.17 -18.34
N ASN A 104 3.97 -0.91 -18.63
CA ASN A 104 3.54 0.24 -19.41
C ASN A 104 3.40 1.43 -18.47
N ILE A 105 4.08 2.52 -18.79
CA ILE A 105 4.14 3.72 -17.95
C ILE A 105 3.49 4.89 -18.68
N THR A 106 2.67 5.63 -17.94
CA THR A 106 2.14 6.92 -18.35
C THR A 106 2.66 7.98 -17.38
N LEU A 107 3.33 8.99 -17.92
CA LEU A 107 3.83 10.14 -17.16
C LEU A 107 2.76 11.23 -17.06
N ASP A 108 2.89 12.07 -16.04
CA ASP A 108 2.15 13.32 -15.97
C ASP A 108 2.60 14.31 -17.07
N GLY A 109 1.91 15.43 -17.21
CA GLY A 109 2.20 16.41 -18.25
C GLY A 109 3.62 17.00 -18.17
N GLU A 110 4.11 17.25 -16.94
CA GLU A 110 5.45 17.78 -16.71
C GLU A 110 6.53 16.74 -16.99
N GLY A 111 6.35 15.52 -16.47
CA GLY A 111 7.26 14.39 -16.67
C GLY A 111 7.36 14.02 -18.15
N GLY A 112 6.23 13.96 -18.85
CA GLY A 112 6.18 13.70 -20.29
C GLY A 112 6.95 14.75 -21.10
N ALA A 113 6.75 16.02 -20.80
CA ALA A 113 7.47 17.10 -21.48
C ALA A 113 8.98 17.06 -21.21
N LYS A 114 9.37 16.76 -19.96
CA LYS A 114 10.78 16.62 -19.56
C LYS A 114 11.44 15.40 -20.20
N MET A 115 10.74 14.25 -20.20
CA MET A 115 11.20 13.02 -20.86
C MET A 115 11.40 13.24 -22.35
N HIS A 116 10.40 13.81 -23.04
CA HIS A 116 10.47 14.08 -24.47
C HIS A 116 11.65 14.99 -24.83
N ARG A 117 11.84 16.09 -24.09
CA ARG A 117 12.96 17.02 -24.32
C ARG A 117 14.31 16.34 -24.11
N SER A 118 14.43 15.56 -23.04
CA SER A 118 15.69 14.89 -22.71
C SER A 118 16.03 13.78 -23.71
N THR A 119 15.05 12.97 -24.12
CA THR A 119 15.28 11.87 -25.06
C THR A 119 15.47 12.34 -26.49
N ARG A 120 14.78 13.40 -26.94
CA ARG A 120 14.98 14.02 -28.26
C ARG A 120 16.45 14.41 -28.50
N ASN A 121 17.11 14.94 -27.46
CA ASN A 121 18.50 15.40 -27.59
C ASN A 121 19.53 14.27 -27.36
N ASN A 122 19.08 13.06 -27.04
CA ASN A 122 19.94 11.92 -26.69
C ASN A 122 19.56 10.64 -27.44
N VAL A 123 18.99 10.77 -28.65
CA VAL A 123 18.72 9.62 -29.52
C VAL A 123 20.02 8.86 -29.81
N GLY A 124 20.00 7.54 -29.78
CA GLY A 124 21.15 6.66 -29.92
C GLY A 124 21.93 6.40 -28.62
N ARG A 125 21.70 7.16 -27.54
CA ARG A 125 22.27 6.88 -26.22
C ARG A 125 21.40 5.87 -25.47
N LYS A 126 22.02 5.20 -24.49
CA LYS A 126 21.26 4.33 -23.59
C LYS A 126 20.72 5.10 -22.40
N MET A 127 19.52 4.75 -22.00
CA MET A 127 18.85 5.22 -20.80
C MET A 127 18.61 4.06 -19.86
N ALA A 128 18.97 4.24 -18.62
CA ALA A 128 18.76 3.27 -17.55
C ALA A 128 17.56 3.64 -16.71
N VAL A 129 16.86 2.61 -16.25
CA VAL A 129 15.87 2.70 -15.17
C VAL A 129 16.55 2.19 -13.91
N LEU A 130 16.79 3.07 -12.96
CA LEU A 130 17.42 2.78 -11.68
C LEU A 130 16.35 2.64 -10.60
N PHE A 131 16.30 1.46 -10.01
CA PHE A 131 15.45 1.16 -8.87
C PHE A 131 16.22 1.47 -7.58
N ILE A 132 15.65 2.30 -6.74
CA ILE A 132 16.24 2.73 -5.48
C ILE A 132 15.33 2.26 -4.36
N GLU A 133 15.79 1.31 -3.57
CA GLU A 133 15.10 0.79 -2.41
C GLU A 133 15.78 1.28 -1.14
N ARG A 134 15.00 1.80 -0.22
CA ARG A 134 15.47 2.16 1.12
C ARG A 134 14.90 1.17 2.10
N LYS A 135 15.78 0.48 2.81
CA LYS A 135 15.44 -0.45 3.89
C LYS A 135 16.01 0.07 5.19
N SER A 136 15.32 -0.15 6.28
CA SER A 136 15.92 0.00 7.61
C SER A 136 16.57 -1.32 7.97
N ALA A 137 17.87 -1.31 8.21
CA ALA A 137 18.59 -2.47 8.72
C ALA A 137 19.00 -2.20 10.17
N ALA A 138 18.65 -3.14 11.05
CA ALA A 138 19.14 -3.14 12.42
C ALA A 138 20.60 -3.56 12.42
N LYS A 139 21.48 -2.71 12.96
CA LYS A 139 22.89 -2.98 13.15
C LYS A 139 23.20 -3.01 14.63
N GLU A 140 23.71 -4.12 15.09
CA GLU A 140 24.21 -4.23 16.46
C GLU A 140 25.49 -3.40 16.59
N VAL A 141 25.47 -2.46 17.49
CA VAL A 141 26.62 -1.64 17.82
C VAL A 141 26.96 -1.84 19.29
N VAL A 142 28.22 -2.17 19.54
CA VAL A 142 28.72 -2.29 20.92
C VAL A 142 29.00 -0.87 21.42
N LEU A 143 28.27 -0.44 22.43
CA LEU A 143 28.51 0.83 23.10
C LEU A 143 29.82 0.79 23.89
N PRO A 144 30.43 1.95 24.22
CA PRO A 144 31.68 2.02 24.97
C PRO A 144 31.63 1.36 26.35
N ASP A 145 30.43 1.15 26.88
CA ASP A 145 30.16 0.45 28.16
C ASP A 145 30.04 -1.07 28.02
N GLY A 146 30.22 -1.62 26.78
CA GLY A 146 30.12 -3.03 26.49
C GLY A 146 28.70 -3.57 26.29
N THR A 147 27.68 -2.72 26.35
CA THR A 147 26.29 -3.13 26.04
C THR A 147 26.07 -3.13 24.54
N LEU A 148 25.22 -4.08 24.06
CA LEU A 148 24.76 -4.14 22.68
C LEU A 148 23.52 -3.27 22.53
N ASP A 149 23.61 -2.26 21.64
CA ASP A 149 22.45 -1.49 21.24
C ASP A 149 22.14 -1.71 19.75
N LEU A 150 20.85 -1.67 19.41
CA LEU A 150 20.37 -1.84 18.03
C LEU A 150 20.18 -0.45 17.40
N ILE A 151 21.13 -0.06 16.57
CA ILE A 151 20.99 1.16 15.78
C ILE A 151 20.35 0.81 14.44
N ILE A 152 19.27 1.49 14.11
CA ILE A 152 18.58 1.36 12.84
C ILE A 152 19.21 2.32 11.85
N GLU A 153 19.97 1.78 10.89
CA GLU A 153 20.57 2.56 9.82
C GLU A 153 19.78 2.39 8.51
N PRO A 154 19.49 3.46 7.77
CA PRO A 154 18.87 3.36 6.46
C PRO A 154 19.88 2.81 5.44
N VAL A 155 19.63 1.63 4.93
CA VAL A 155 20.39 1.02 3.84
C VAL A 155 19.72 1.36 2.50
N ILE A 156 20.45 2.04 1.63
CA ILE A 156 19.97 2.38 0.28
C ILE A 156 20.58 1.38 -0.70
N THR A 157 19.72 0.57 -1.29
CA THR A 157 20.08 -0.35 -2.36
C THR A 157 19.65 0.24 -3.70
N LYS A 158 20.59 0.39 -4.61
CA LYS A 158 20.34 0.89 -5.95
C LYS A 158 20.67 -0.21 -6.95
N ARG A 159 19.75 -0.52 -7.85
CA ARG A 159 20.00 -1.50 -8.94
C ARG A 159 19.43 -1.01 -10.26
N VAL A 160 20.14 -1.27 -11.35
CA VAL A 160 19.62 -1.03 -12.70
C VAL A 160 18.70 -2.18 -13.07
N ILE A 161 17.43 -1.88 -13.38
CA ILE A 161 16.45 -2.87 -13.80
C ILE A 161 16.30 -2.93 -15.32
N SER A 162 16.58 -1.83 -16.02
CA SER A 162 16.51 -1.79 -17.47
C SER A 162 17.56 -0.82 -18.02
N LEU A 163 18.16 -1.19 -19.13
CA LEU A 163 19.11 -0.37 -19.89
C LEU A 163 18.77 -0.51 -21.36
N ALA A 164 18.15 0.51 -21.94
CA ALA A 164 17.66 0.47 -23.31
C ALA A 164 18.14 1.67 -24.13
N THR A 165 18.39 1.46 -25.44
CA THR A 165 18.78 2.53 -26.36
C THR A 165 17.55 3.38 -26.70
N ILE A 166 17.69 4.69 -26.61
CA ILE A 166 16.69 5.67 -27.03
C ILE A 166 16.63 5.67 -28.56
N GLN A 167 15.61 5.07 -29.13
CA GLN A 167 15.42 5.00 -30.59
C GLN A 167 14.83 6.28 -31.17
N SER A 168 13.96 6.95 -30.39
CA SER A 168 13.31 8.21 -30.77
C SER A 168 12.98 9.00 -29.51
N ALA A 169 12.54 10.25 -29.67
CA ALA A 169 12.02 11.03 -28.56
C ALA A 169 10.82 10.31 -27.92
N LEU A 170 10.94 9.98 -26.64
CA LEU A 170 9.91 9.24 -25.95
C LEU A 170 8.70 10.15 -25.65
N PRO A 171 7.50 9.69 -25.93
CA PRO A 171 6.27 10.40 -25.55
C PRO A 171 6.02 10.26 -24.04
N ASN A 172 4.89 10.77 -23.58
CA ASN A 172 4.44 10.62 -22.21
C ASN A 172 4.06 9.16 -21.83
N ARG A 173 3.98 8.26 -22.82
CA ARG A 173 3.73 6.84 -22.63
C ARG A 173 4.86 6.02 -23.21
N PHE A 174 5.41 5.12 -22.43
CA PHE A 174 6.46 4.20 -22.85
C PHE A 174 6.39 2.91 -22.02
N ARG A 175 7.24 1.92 -22.34
CA ARG A 175 7.28 0.65 -21.65
C ARG A 175 8.68 0.37 -21.11
N ILE A 176 8.73 -0.26 -19.94
CA ILE A 176 9.95 -0.86 -19.40
C ILE A 176 9.90 -2.35 -19.71
N THR A 177 10.90 -2.85 -20.39
CA THR A 177 11.08 -4.25 -20.75
C THR A 177 12.34 -4.81 -20.07
N GLY A 178 12.53 -6.14 -20.17
CA GLY A 178 13.70 -6.81 -19.59
C GLY A 178 13.55 -7.12 -18.11
N LEU A 179 12.31 -7.27 -17.63
CA LEU A 179 11.98 -7.75 -16.30
C LEU A 179 12.07 -9.27 -16.27
N ASP A 180 12.58 -9.81 -15.15
CA ASP A 180 12.88 -11.25 -15.04
C ASP A 180 11.63 -12.09 -14.77
N SER A 181 10.57 -11.51 -14.18
CA SER A 181 9.35 -12.25 -13.86
C SER A 181 8.09 -11.37 -13.86
N PRO A 182 6.90 -12.00 -14.07
CA PRO A 182 5.61 -11.30 -13.92
C PRO A 182 5.41 -10.69 -12.52
N ASN A 183 5.93 -11.34 -11.49
CA ASN A 183 5.86 -10.82 -10.11
C ASN A 183 6.67 -9.54 -9.97
N GLU A 184 7.85 -9.46 -10.56
CA GLU A 184 8.67 -8.25 -10.57
C GLU A 184 7.97 -7.11 -11.31
N ALA A 185 7.34 -7.41 -12.44
CA ALA A 185 6.56 -6.42 -13.19
C ALA A 185 5.36 -5.90 -12.39
N SER A 186 4.65 -6.80 -11.70
CA SER A 186 3.49 -6.44 -10.87
C SER A 186 3.90 -5.57 -9.70
N GLU A 187 4.96 -5.94 -9.01
CA GLU A 187 5.50 -5.18 -7.89
C GLU A 187 5.99 -3.79 -8.33
N LEU A 188 6.70 -3.73 -9.46
CA LEU A 188 7.18 -2.48 -10.03
C LEU A 188 6.02 -1.56 -10.43
N ALA A 189 5.02 -2.09 -11.12
CA ALA A 189 3.84 -1.32 -11.52
C ALA A 189 3.08 -0.78 -10.30
N LEU A 190 2.89 -1.59 -9.27
CA LEU A 190 2.25 -1.20 -8.03
C LEU A 190 3.01 -0.07 -7.31
N LEU A 191 4.33 -0.22 -7.16
CA LEU A 191 5.16 0.79 -6.50
C LEU A 191 5.18 2.11 -7.24
N LEU A 192 5.17 2.07 -8.58
CA LEU A 192 5.11 3.26 -9.42
C LEU A 192 3.77 3.98 -9.31
N ARG A 193 2.66 3.24 -9.40
CA ARG A 193 1.31 3.76 -9.34
C ARG A 193 0.97 4.33 -7.95
N ALA A 194 1.38 3.62 -6.91
CA ALA A 194 1.17 4.05 -5.52
C ALA A 194 2.09 5.20 -5.08
N GLY A 195 3.18 5.44 -5.82
CA GLY A 195 4.15 6.49 -5.52
C GLY A 195 5.19 6.13 -4.46
N ALA A 196 6.24 6.95 -4.40
CA ALA A 196 7.30 6.81 -3.41
C ALA A 196 6.89 7.36 -2.04
N LEU A 197 7.33 6.69 -0.97
CA LEU A 197 7.20 7.22 0.38
C LEU A 197 8.19 8.38 0.56
N ALA A 198 7.71 9.50 1.08
CA ALA A 198 8.53 10.68 1.31
C ALA A 198 9.59 10.46 2.41
N ALA A 199 9.29 9.59 3.38
CA ALA A 199 10.21 9.18 4.43
C ALA A 199 10.07 7.68 4.69
N PRO A 200 11.15 6.99 5.08
CA PRO A 200 11.08 5.59 5.49
C PRO A 200 10.17 5.45 6.71
N MET A 201 9.49 4.32 6.79
CA MET A 201 8.59 3.98 7.88
C MET A 201 8.95 2.60 8.40
N GLU A 202 8.73 2.41 9.71
CA GLU A 202 8.96 1.17 10.40
C GLU A 202 7.67 0.66 11.01
N PHE A 203 7.51 -0.64 11.01
CA PHE A 203 6.41 -1.29 11.72
C PHE A 203 6.72 -1.29 13.20
N VAL A 204 6.00 -0.48 13.97
CA VAL A 204 6.17 -0.34 15.42
C VAL A 204 5.34 -1.38 16.15
N GLU A 205 4.15 -1.66 15.64
CA GLU A 205 3.20 -2.59 16.26
C GLU A 205 2.41 -3.31 15.18
N GLU A 206 2.14 -4.58 15.39
CA GLU A 206 1.29 -5.39 14.54
C GLU A 206 0.33 -6.18 15.40
N SER A 207 -0.94 -6.11 15.06
CA SER A 207 -1.97 -6.92 15.68
C SER A 207 -2.81 -7.59 14.60
N THR A 208 -2.89 -8.91 14.64
CA THR A 208 -3.73 -9.68 13.73
C THR A 208 -4.91 -10.25 14.51
N VAL A 209 -6.11 -9.81 14.13
CA VAL A 209 -7.35 -10.34 14.70
C VAL A 209 -7.82 -11.50 13.83
N GLY A 210 -7.65 -12.70 14.34
CA GLY A 210 -8.08 -13.91 13.62
C GLY A 210 -9.61 -14.06 13.58
N PRO A 211 -10.14 -14.84 12.61
CA PRO A 211 -11.58 -15.11 12.47
C PRO A 211 -12.22 -15.71 13.72
N SER A 212 -11.45 -16.42 14.54
CA SER A 212 -11.92 -17.05 15.79
C SER A 212 -12.38 -16.04 16.84
N LEU A 213 -11.68 -14.90 16.96
CA LEU A 213 -12.06 -13.82 17.89
C LEU A 213 -13.36 -13.13 17.44
N GLY A 214 -13.51 -12.95 16.13
CA GLY A 214 -14.76 -12.44 15.56
C GLY A 214 -15.94 -13.37 15.81
N ALA A 215 -15.77 -14.67 15.60
CA ALA A 215 -16.81 -15.68 15.85
C ALA A 215 -17.21 -15.76 17.33
N GLU A 216 -16.25 -15.68 18.26
CA GLU A 216 -16.54 -15.68 19.69
C GLU A 216 -17.30 -14.42 20.12
N ASN A 217 -16.88 -13.25 19.65
CA ASN A 217 -17.58 -11.99 19.94
C ASN A 217 -19.01 -11.98 19.37
N ILE A 218 -19.21 -12.51 18.16
CA ILE A 218 -20.54 -12.66 17.56
C ILE A 218 -21.39 -13.61 18.42
N ARG A 219 -20.85 -14.75 18.86
CA ARG A 219 -21.54 -15.69 19.71
C ARG A 219 -21.98 -15.08 21.04
N LEU A 220 -21.07 -14.38 21.71
CA LEU A 220 -21.35 -13.69 22.97
C LEU A 220 -22.39 -12.55 22.77
N GLY A 221 -22.26 -11.80 21.67
CA GLY A 221 -23.21 -10.76 21.30
C GLY A 221 -24.63 -11.30 21.09
N ILE A 222 -24.75 -12.42 20.34
CA ILE A 222 -26.06 -13.08 20.10
C ILE A 222 -26.63 -13.63 21.43
N GLN A 223 -25.81 -14.24 22.27
CA GLN A 223 -26.28 -14.73 23.57
C GLN A 223 -26.79 -13.60 24.45
N SER A 224 -26.08 -12.46 24.50
CA SER A 224 -26.51 -11.29 25.27
C SER A 224 -27.80 -10.69 24.72
N LEU A 225 -27.96 -10.64 23.39
CA LEU A 225 -29.16 -10.16 22.72
C LEU A 225 -30.37 -11.04 23.06
N ILE A 226 -30.21 -12.36 22.96
CA ILE A 226 -31.27 -13.34 23.28
C ILE A 226 -31.68 -13.21 24.75
N LEU A 227 -30.70 -13.15 25.66
CA LEU A 227 -30.96 -12.98 27.09
C LEU A 227 -31.70 -11.68 27.37
N GLY A 228 -31.26 -10.56 26.80
CA GLY A 228 -31.90 -9.26 26.94
C GLY A 228 -33.32 -9.26 26.41
N LEU A 229 -33.53 -9.83 25.20
CA LEU A 229 -34.88 -9.96 24.63
C LEU A 229 -35.78 -10.82 25.52
N PHE A 230 -35.29 -11.95 26.02
CA PHE A 230 -36.06 -12.84 26.90
C PHE A 230 -36.50 -12.14 28.19
N LEU A 231 -35.60 -11.38 28.83
CA LEU A 231 -35.94 -10.59 30.03
C LEU A 231 -36.98 -9.54 29.75
N VAL A 232 -36.92 -8.86 28.60
CA VAL A 232 -37.94 -7.87 28.20
C VAL A 232 -39.30 -8.54 27.99
N LEU A 233 -39.36 -9.66 27.30
CA LEU A 233 -40.59 -10.43 27.06
C LEU A 233 -41.23 -10.88 28.36
N ILE A 234 -40.44 -11.38 29.33
CA ILE A 234 -40.94 -11.74 30.66
C ILE A 234 -41.50 -10.52 31.40
N PHE A 235 -40.69 -9.46 31.43
CA PHE A 235 -41.12 -8.21 32.09
C PHE A 235 -42.45 -7.69 31.55
N MET A 236 -42.64 -7.71 30.24
CA MET A 236 -43.87 -7.26 29.60
C MET A 236 -45.08 -8.12 30.01
N VAL A 237 -44.92 -9.45 30.09
CA VAL A 237 -46.00 -10.35 30.54
C VAL A 237 -46.31 -10.14 32.02
N VAL A 238 -45.31 -10.01 32.88
CA VAL A 238 -45.49 -9.87 34.32
C VAL A 238 -46.17 -8.52 34.66
N TYR A 239 -45.69 -7.45 34.03
CA TYR A 239 -46.15 -6.08 34.33
C TYR A 239 -47.46 -5.75 33.62
N TYR A 240 -47.61 -6.02 32.32
CA TYR A 240 -48.77 -5.67 31.53
C TYR A 240 -49.78 -6.81 31.35
N LYS A 241 -49.52 -7.99 31.91
CA LYS A 241 -50.39 -9.18 31.86
C LYS A 241 -50.84 -9.48 30.41
N ILE A 242 -52.13 -9.53 30.14
CA ILE A 242 -52.71 -9.86 28.83
C ILE A 242 -52.27 -8.87 27.74
N PHE A 243 -52.20 -7.58 28.03
CA PHE A 243 -51.73 -6.59 27.08
C PHE A 243 -50.24 -6.79 26.72
N GLY A 244 -49.42 -7.26 27.70
CA GLY A 244 -48.03 -7.63 27.45
C GLY A 244 -47.86 -8.80 26.47
N LEU A 245 -48.80 -9.73 26.48
CA LEU A 245 -48.79 -10.85 25.52
C LEU A 245 -49.00 -10.34 24.07
N PHE A 246 -49.95 -9.45 23.84
CA PHE A 246 -50.16 -8.85 22.50
C PHE A 246 -48.96 -8.00 22.07
N ALA A 247 -48.35 -7.25 23.00
CA ALA A 247 -47.15 -6.48 22.71
C ALA A 247 -45.98 -7.37 22.36
N ASN A 248 -45.79 -8.49 23.03
CA ASN A 248 -44.71 -9.46 22.71
C ASN A 248 -44.87 -10.10 21.32
N ILE A 249 -46.14 -10.43 20.93
CA ILE A 249 -46.41 -10.92 19.57
C ILE A 249 -45.99 -9.85 18.53
N ALA A 250 -46.31 -8.58 18.77
CA ALA A 250 -45.94 -7.49 17.88
C ALA A 250 -44.41 -7.30 17.79
N VAL A 251 -43.70 -7.41 18.93
CA VAL A 251 -42.20 -7.33 18.96
C VAL A 251 -41.59 -8.48 18.18
N ILE A 252 -42.04 -9.71 18.37
CA ILE A 252 -41.52 -10.88 17.64
C ILE A 252 -41.78 -10.72 16.14
N PHE A 253 -43.00 -10.31 15.75
CA PHE A 253 -43.37 -10.09 14.35
C PHE A 253 -42.48 -8.99 13.71
N ASN A 254 -42.25 -7.89 14.43
CA ASN A 254 -41.35 -6.81 13.98
C ASN A 254 -39.93 -7.31 13.77
N LEU A 255 -39.40 -8.12 14.71
CA LEU A 255 -38.06 -8.69 14.58
C LEU A 255 -37.91 -9.58 13.32
N ILE A 256 -38.94 -10.42 13.07
CA ILE A 256 -38.96 -11.26 11.87
C ILE A 256 -39.04 -10.40 10.61
N LEU A 257 -39.86 -9.34 10.61
CA LEU A 257 -39.98 -8.44 9.47
C LEU A 257 -38.67 -7.71 9.15
N ILE A 258 -38.03 -7.16 10.19
CA ILE A 258 -36.73 -6.47 10.00
C ILE A 258 -35.69 -7.45 9.44
N THR A 259 -35.60 -8.66 9.99
CA THR A 259 -34.64 -9.68 9.52
C THR A 259 -34.93 -10.08 8.08
N ALA A 260 -36.19 -10.23 7.70
CA ALA A 260 -36.60 -10.55 6.33
C ALA A 260 -36.23 -9.42 5.36
N ILE A 261 -36.47 -8.16 5.72
CA ILE A 261 -36.12 -7.00 4.89
C ILE A 261 -34.60 -6.91 4.71
N MET A 262 -33.83 -7.05 5.78
CA MET A 262 -32.37 -7.05 5.71
C MET A 262 -31.85 -8.18 4.81
N SER A 263 -32.43 -9.36 4.88
CA SER A 263 -32.07 -10.49 4.03
C SER A 263 -32.35 -10.21 2.55
N ILE A 264 -33.49 -9.62 2.22
CA ILE A 264 -33.84 -9.26 0.83
C ILE A 264 -32.91 -8.19 0.27
N LEU A 265 -32.55 -7.20 1.10
CA LEU A 265 -31.65 -6.11 0.71
C LEU A 265 -30.17 -6.51 0.74
N SER A 266 -29.83 -7.76 1.12
CA SER A 266 -28.45 -8.22 1.36
C SER A 266 -27.66 -7.27 2.28
N ALA A 267 -28.37 -6.61 3.21
CA ALA A 267 -27.78 -5.65 4.13
C ALA A 267 -27.13 -6.39 5.31
N THR A 268 -25.87 -6.08 5.59
CA THR A 268 -25.16 -6.59 6.77
C THR A 268 -25.37 -5.61 7.94
N PRO A 269 -25.72 -6.09 9.15
CA PRO A 269 -25.79 -5.22 10.33
C PRO A 269 -24.38 -4.75 10.69
N VAL A 270 -24.11 -3.47 10.59
CA VAL A 270 -22.83 -2.86 10.97
C VAL A 270 -23.02 -2.09 12.27
N SER A 271 -22.30 -2.49 13.32
CA SER A 271 -22.25 -1.71 14.55
C SER A 271 -21.25 -0.58 14.38
N TYR A 272 -21.73 0.61 14.07
CA TYR A 272 -20.90 1.82 14.16
C TYR A 272 -20.83 2.26 15.63
N THR A 273 -19.77 1.89 16.31
CA THR A 273 -19.37 2.62 17.51
C THR A 273 -18.55 3.83 17.04
N HIS A 274 -19.19 4.92 16.75
CA HIS A 274 -18.54 6.22 16.70
C HIS A 274 -18.08 6.58 18.12
N LEU A 275 -16.86 6.24 18.43
CA LEU A 275 -16.11 6.95 19.45
C LEU A 275 -15.66 8.26 18.81
N GLU A 276 -16.53 9.26 18.87
CA GLU A 276 -16.10 10.63 18.70
C GLU A 276 -15.01 10.90 19.75
N PRO A 277 -13.77 11.27 19.37
CA PRO A 277 -12.79 11.67 20.36
C PRO A 277 -13.35 12.92 21.03
N THR A 278 -13.69 12.79 22.29
CA THR A 278 -14.02 13.92 23.16
C THR A 278 -12.86 14.91 23.03
N ARG A 279 -13.10 16.05 22.37
CA ARG A 279 -12.24 17.21 22.43
C ARG A 279 -12.16 17.60 23.90
N LEU A 280 -11.04 17.29 24.52
CA LEU A 280 -10.60 17.97 25.71
C LEU A 280 -9.90 19.24 25.23
N ASP A 281 -10.72 20.29 25.01
CA ASP A 281 -10.24 21.64 25.02
C ASP A 281 -10.06 22.02 26.50
N ASP A 282 -8.81 22.07 26.96
CA ASP A 282 -8.31 22.92 28.04
C ASP A 282 -6.78 23.08 27.88
#